data_c28e9356c0cf216aeb06762d257f2178
#
_entry.id   c28e9356c0cf216aeb06762d257f2178
#
_cell.length_a   1.000
_cell.length_b   1.000
_cell.length_c   1.000
_cell.angle_alpha   90.00
_cell.angle_beta   90.00
_cell.angle_gamma   90.00
#
_symmetry.space_group_name_H-M   'P 1'
#
loop_
_entity.id
_entity.type
_entity.pdbx_description
1 polymer ?
#
loop_
_entity_poly.entity_id
_entity_poly.type
_entity_poly.pdbx_seq_one_letter_code
_entity_poly.pdbx_strand_id
1 'polypeptide(L)'
;MTKGSEGRIIRSISGFYEVQTKDGTVTCRARGNLRRGNEIPLTGDLVTISIERGKGMVEKIHPRRNSFVRPAVANIDALVVFAANVNPITEPFLIDRVAAIAGDQEVPVVLCINKCDLDPAVDLERIYRNAGFTVILTSAETGAGVEQL
;
A
#
# COMPACT_ATOMS: atom_id res chain seq x y z
N MET A 1 -10.76 -20.10 27.16
CA MET A 1 -11.11 -19.65 25.79
C MET A 1 -10.35 -18.36 25.55
N THR A 2 -9.32 -18.39 24.71
CA THR A 2 -8.55 -17.21 24.35
C THR A 2 -9.45 -16.32 23.51
N LYS A 3 -9.81 -15.15 24.03
CA LYS A 3 -10.67 -14.17 23.34
C LYS A 3 -9.87 -13.67 22.11
N GLY A 4 -10.31 -14.01 20.91
CA GLY A 4 -9.70 -13.49 19.69
C GLY A 4 -9.80 -11.97 19.66
N SER A 5 -8.69 -11.27 19.40
CA SER A 5 -8.68 -9.81 19.22
C SER A 5 -8.59 -9.51 17.72
N GLU A 6 -9.32 -8.51 17.27
CA GLU A 6 -9.23 -8.02 15.89
C GLU A 6 -8.18 -6.94 15.76
N GLY A 7 -7.50 -6.89 14.62
CA GLY A 7 -6.50 -5.88 14.35
C GLY A 7 -6.14 -5.80 12.87
N ARG A 8 -5.28 -4.83 12.54
CA ARG A 8 -4.73 -4.63 11.20
C ARG A 8 -3.25 -4.91 11.19
N ILE A 9 -2.77 -5.66 10.21
CA ILE A 9 -1.34 -5.85 10.00
C ILE A 9 -0.75 -4.53 9.48
N ILE A 10 0.15 -3.93 10.26
CA ILE A 10 0.83 -2.68 9.90
C ILE A 10 2.24 -2.91 9.37
N ARG A 11 2.81 -4.09 9.62
CA ARG A 11 4.15 -4.45 9.16
C ARG A 11 4.30 -5.96 9.03
N SER A 12 5.07 -6.40 8.01
CA SER A 12 5.41 -7.79 7.78
C SER A 12 6.90 -7.93 7.50
N ILE A 13 7.62 -8.69 8.33
CA ILE A 13 9.07 -8.94 8.18
C ILE A 13 9.36 -10.41 8.53
N SER A 14 9.96 -11.13 7.59
CA SER A 14 10.48 -12.50 7.81
C SER A 14 9.49 -13.46 8.50
N GLY A 15 8.19 -13.34 8.16
CA GLY A 15 7.15 -14.19 8.73
C GLY A 15 6.65 -13.79 10.11
N PHE A 16 7.05 -12.60 10.57
CA PHE A 16 6.48 -11.92 11.71
C PHE A 16 5.58 -10.78 11.23
N TYR A 17 4.47 -10.57 11.91
CA TYR A 17 3.44 -9.59 11.59
C TYR A 17 3.19 -8.71 12.80
N GLU A 18 3.38 -7.41 12.67
CA GLU A 18 2.95 -6.46 13.68
C GLU A 18 1.49 -6.12 13.44
N VAL A 19 0.65 -6.46 14.39
CA VAL A 19 -0.79 -6.27 14.32
C VAL A 19 -1.20 -5.17 15.29
N GLN A 20 -1.72 -4.09 14.75
CA GLN A 20 -2.31 -3.00 15.54
C GLN A 20 -3.73 -3.41 15.96
N THR A 21 -3.94 -3.49 17.26
CA THR A 21 -5.24 -3.74 17.88
C THR A 21 -5.70 -2.51 18.69
N LYS A 22 -6.91 -2.54 19.21
CA LYS A 22 -7.40 -1.49 20.12
C LYS A 22 -6.57 -1.35 21.40
N ASP A 23 -5.91 -2.43 21.82
CA ASP A 23 -5.15 -2.50 23.08
C ASP A 23 -3.63 -2.30 22.86
N GLY A 24 -3.20 -2.02 21.60
CA GLY A 24 -1.81 -1.78 21.23
C GLY A 24 -1.32 -2.71 20.11
N THR A 25 -0.02 -2.66 19.83
CA THR A 25 0.61 -3.45 18.77
C THR A 25 1.11 -4.79 19.33
N VAL A 26 0.78 -5.88 18.63
CA VAL A 26 1.16 -7.25 19.00
C VAL A 26 1.96 -7.87 17.86
N THR A 27 3.14 -8.44 18.18
CA THR A 27 3.92 -9.21 17.21
C THR A 27 3.36 -10.63 17.13
N CYS A 28 2.95 -11.02 15.93
CA CYS A 28 2.30 -12.28 15.64
C CYS A 28 3.10 -13.14 14.64
N ARG A 29 2.82 -14.44 14.64
CA ARG A 29 3.17 -15.36 13.54
C ARG A 29 1.89 -15.88 12.90
N ALA A 30 1.95 -16.24 11.62
CA ALA A 30 0.83 -16.89 10.96
C ALA A 30 0.66 -18.34 11.47
N ARG A 31 -0.57 -18.76 11.76
CA ARG A 31 -0.89 -20.13 12.13
C ARG A 31 -0.64 -21.08 10.95
N GLY A 32 -0.28 -22.32 11.24
CA GLY A 32 0.14 -23.30 10.22
C GLY A 32 -0.94 -23.63 9.18
N ASN A 33 -2.22 -23.49 9.50
CA ASN A 33 -3.34 -23.68 8.57
C ASN A 33 -3.39 -22.60 7.48
N LEU A 34 -3.11 -21.32 7.81
CA LEU A 34 -3.03 -20.22 6.84
C LEU A 34 -1.91 -20.49 5.82
N ARG A 35 -0.76 -21.00 6.30
CA ARG A 35 0.36 -21.38 5.43
C ARG A 35 0.02 -22.54 4.50
N ARG A 36 -0.79 -23.51 4.97
CA ARG A 36 -1.24 -24.67 4.16
C ARG A 36 -2.32 -24.27 3.15
N GLY A 37 -3.16 -23.28 3.48
CA GLY A 37 -4.20 -22.73 2.61
C GLY A 37 -3.68 -21.77 1.54
N ASN A 38 -2.36 -21.55 1.44
CA ASN A 38 -1.74 -20.56 0.54
C ASN A 38 -2.18 -19.11 0.78
N GLU A 39 -2.81 -18.83 1.93
CA GLU A 39 -3.16 -17.47 2.35
C GLU A 39 -2.01 -16.85 3.12
N ILE A 40 -1.23 -16.03 2.43
CA ILE A 40 -0.13 -15.28 3.06
C ILE A 40 -0.70 -13.96 3.59
N PRO A 41 -0.53 -13.67 4.91
CA PRO A 41 -0.94 -12.39 5.45
C PRO A 41 -0.12 -11.24 4.83
N LEU A 42 -0.78 -10.15 4.48
CA LEU A 42 -0.21 -8.96 3.87
C LEU A 42 -0.32 -7.76 4.81
N THR A 43 0.56 -6.79 4.64
CA THR A 43 0.40 -5.48 5.27
C THR A 43 -0.93 -4.86 4.80
N GLY A 44 -1.75 -4.36 5.74
CA GLY A 44 -3.09 -3.87 5.48
C GLY A 44 -4.22 -4.87 5.75
N ASP A 45 -3.92 -6.17 5.91
CA ASP A 45 -4.95 -7.16 6.23
C ASP A 45 -5.62 -6.89 7.57
N LEU A 46 -6.93 -7.05 7.58
CA LEU A 46 -7.72 -7.17 8.80
C LEU A 46 -7.66 -8.63 9.26
N VAL A 47 -7.31 -8.86 10.51
CA VAL A 47 -7.05 -10.21 11.04
C VAL A 47 -7.68 -10.40 12.40
N THR A 48 -7.97 -11.66 12.71
CA THR A 48 -8.23 -12.10 14.10
C THR A 48 -6.94 -12.73 14.63
N ILE A 49 -6.52 -12.31 15.81
CA ILE A 49 -5.34 -12.85 16.49
C ILE A 49 -5.71 -13.49 17.82
N SER A 50 -4.92 -14.47 18.23
CA SER A 50 -4.91 -14.97 19.61
C SER A 50 -3.57 -14.65 20.27
N ILE A 51 -3.57 -14.56 21.59
CA ILE A 51 -2.34 -14.37 22.39
C ILE A 51 -2.26 -15.54 23.37
N GLU A 52 -1.25 -16.38 23.18
CA GLU A 52 -0.99 -17.52 24.05
C GLU A 52 0.42 -17.40 24.64
N ARG A 53 0.51 -17.39 25.98
CA ARG A 53 1.80 -17.29 26.69
C ARG A 53 2.68 -16.13 26.20
N GLY A 54 2.05 -14.96 25.92
CA GLY A 54 2.75 -13.78 25.44
C GLY A 54 3.15 -13.80 23.96
N LYS A 55 2.74 -14.82 23.19
CA LYS A 55 3.00 -14.93 21.75
C LYS A 55 1.71 -14.72 20.95
N GLY A 56 1.75 -13.78 20.02
CA GLY A 56 0.65 -13.50 19.11
C GLY A 56 0.61 -14.51 17.95
N MET A 57 -0.60 -14.92 17.56
CA MET A 57 -0.85 -15.78 16.41
C MET A 57 -1.95 -15.17 15.56
N VAL A 58 -1.72 -15.03 14.25
CA VAL A 58 -2.77 -14.71 13.27
C VAL A 58 -3.58 -15.97 13.01
N GLU A 59 -4.83 -15.96 13.44
CA GLU A 59 -5.75 -17.09 13.35
C GLU A 59 -6.54 -17.09 12.05
N LYS A 60 -6.95 -15.89 11.60
CA LYS A 60 -7.80 -15.69 10.44
C LYS A 60 -7.47 -14.37 9.76
N ILE A 61 -7.49 -14.38 8.42
CA ILE A 61 -7.48 -13.19 7.56
C ILE A 61 -8.93 -12.93 7.15
N HIS A 62 -9.40 -11.69 7.30
CA HIS A 62 -10.74 -11.29 6.85
C HIS A 62 -10.74 -11.03 5.33
N PRO A 63 -11.90 -11.06 4.67
CA PRO A 63 -12.00 -10.76 3.25
C PRO A 63 -11.34 -9.43 2.89
N ARG A 64 -10.53 -9.44 1.84
CA ARG A 64 -9.84 -8.26 1.31
C ARG A 64 -10.75 -7.48 0.38
N ARG A 65 -10.70 -6.15 0.42
CA ARG A 65 -11.31 -5.27 -0.60
C ARG A 65 -10.49 -5.29 -1.88
N ASN A 66 -9.19 -5.23 -1.74
CA ASN A 66 -8.20 -5.27 -2.81
C ASN A 66 -6.89 -5.86 -2.28
N SER A 67 -6.03 -6.31 -3.19
CA SER A 67 -4.68 -6.77 -2.83
C SER A 67 -3.71 -6.65 -4.00
N PHE A 68 -2.46 -6.39 -3.69
CA PHE A 68 -1.38 -6.23 -4.66
C PHE A 68 -0.24 -7.21 -4.35
N VAL A 69 0.41 -7.69 -5.41
CA VAL A 69 1.57 -8.59 -5.29
C VAL A 69 2.85 -7.78 -5.07
N ARG A 70 2.94 -6.62 -5.73
CA ARG A 70 4.08 -5.69 -5.62
C ARG A 70 3.57 -4.25 -5.69
N PRO A 71 3.60 -3.51 -4.59
CA PRO A 71 3.98 -3.95 -3.23
C PRO A 71 3.00 -5.01 -2.68
N ALA A 72 3.48 -5.86 -1.76
CA ALA A 72 2.66 -6.90 -1.11
C ALA A 72 1.80 -6.26 -0.01
N VAL A 73 0.66 -5.70 -0.41
CA VAL A 73 -0.27 -4.96 0.46
C VAL A 73 -1.72 -5.32 0.15
N ALA A 74 -2.61 -5.10 1.11
CA ALA A 74 -4.04 -5.30 0.97
C ALA A 74 -4.84 -4.16 1.61
N ASN A 75 -6.10 -4.01 1.21
CA ASN A 75 -7.07 -3.06 1.78
C ASN A 75 -6.59 -1.61 1.74
N ILE A 76 -5.88 -1.22 0.68
CA ILE A 76 -5.47 0.17 0.48
C ILE A 76 -6.63 1.03 -0.04
N ASP A 77 -6.61 2.31 0.27
CA ASP A 77 -7.65 3.27 -0.12
C ASP A 77 -7.29 4.02 -1.40
N ALA A 78 -6.00 4.18 -1.67
CA ALA A 78 -5.47 4.79 -2.89
C ALA A 78 -4.07 4.27 -3.19
N LEU A 79 -3.67 4.32 -4.46
CA LEU A 79 -2.31 4.04 -4.90
C LEU A 79 -1.65 5.32 -5.38
N VAL A 80 -0.57 5.72 -4.73
CA VAL A 80 0.24 6.86 -5.19
C VAL A 80 1.35 6.34 -6.09
N VAL A 81 1.33 6.74 -7.36
CA VAL A 81 2.42 6.51 -8.31
C VAL A 81 3.38 7.69 -8.24
N PHE A 82 4.58 7.43 -7.74
CA PHE A 82 5.61 8.45 -7.61
C PHE A 82 6.53 8.43 -8.84
N ALA A 83 6.47 9.47 -9.64
CA ALA A 83 7.16 9.61 -10.91
C ALA A 83 8.03 10.87 -10.96
N ALA A 84 8.91 10.96 -11.95
CA ALA A 84 9.66 12.17 -12.28
C ALA A 84 9.86 12.27 -13.80
N ASN A 85 9.88 13.48 -14.33
CA ASN A 85 10.18 13.75 -15.75
C ASN A 85 11.67 14.03 -16.00
N VAL A 86 12.49 13.93 -14.94
CA VAL A 86 13.95 14.20 -14.99
C VAL A 86 14.69 13.40 -13.92
N ASN A 87 15.83 12.88 -14.27
CA ASN A 87 16.87 12.26 -13.42
C ASN A 87 16.38 11.38 -12.25
N PRO A 88 15.88 10.18 -12.48
CA PRO A 88 15.63 9.53 -13.78
C PRO A 88 14.27 9.92 -14.35
N ILE A 89 14.09 9.79 -15.66
CA ILE A 89 12.78 9.89 -16.30
C ILE A 89 12.00 8.62 -15.98
N THR A 90 10.76 8.78 -15.53
CA THR A 90 9.82 7.66 -15.39
C THR A 90 9.10 7.46 -16.72
N GLU A 91 9.33 6.33 -17.36
CA GLU A 91 8.67 6.01 -18.61
C GLU A 91 7.13 5.96 -18.44
N PRO A 92 6.34 6.65 -19.26
CA PRO A 92 4.88 6.66 -19.19
C PRO A 92 4.27 5.26 -19.15
N PHE A 93 4.84 4.31 -19.89
CA PHE A 93 4.41 2.91 -19.88
C PHE A 93 4.41 2.28 -18.48
N LEU A 94 5.35 2.65 -17.61
CA LEU A 94 5.38 2.15 -16.22
C LEU A 94 4.24 2.72 -15.40
N ILE A 95 3.92 4.00 -15.60
CA ILE A 95 2.78 4.67 -14.95
C ILE A 95 1.48 4.01 -15.38
N ASP A 96 1.29 3.83 -16.69
CA ASP A 96 0.09 3.22 -17.27
C ASP A 96 -0.11 1.80 -16.79
N ARG A 97 0.96 1.01 -16.73
CA ARG A 97 0.91 -0.37 -16.23
C ARG A 97 0.46 -0.45 -14.78
N VAL A 98 1.01 0.40 -13.92
CA VAL A 98 0.65 0.44 -12.50
C VAL A 98 -0.78 0.92 -12.33
N ALA A 99 -1.19 1.93 -13.10
CA ALA A 99 -2.56 2.43 -13.12
C ALA A 99 -3.58 1.38 -13.56
N ALA A 100 -3.25 0.59 -14.59
CA ALA A 100 -4.09 -0.52 -15.05
C ALA A 100 -4.28 -1.60 -13.98
N ILE A 101 -3.20 -1.96 -13.25
CA ILE A 101 -3.27 -2.91 -12.14
C ILE A 101 -4.16 -2.37 -11.01
N ALA A 102 -4.06 -1.07 -10.69
CA ALA A 102 -4.90 -0.44 -9.68
C ALA A 102 -6.36 -0.39 -10.11
N GLY A 103 -6.63 -0.11 -11.40
CA GLY A 103 -7.97 -0.12 -11.98
C GLY A 103 -8.64 -1.50 -11.91
N ASP A 104 -7.90 -2.58 -12.16
CA ASP A 104 -8.39 -3.96 -11.99
C ASP A 104 -8.82 -4.26 -10.54
N GLN A 105 -8.19 -3.63 -9.57
CA GLN A 105 -8.50 -3.75 -8.15
C GLN A 105 -9.47 -2.66 -7.63
N GLU A 106 -10.04 -1.86 -8.53
CA GLU A 106 -10.93 -0.72 -8.20
C GLU A 106 -10.32 0.27 -7.20
N VAL A 107 -9.00 0.48 -7.29
CA VAL A 107 -8.25 1.40 -6.41
C VAL A 107 -7.95 2.69 -7.15
N PRO A 108 -8.34 3.85 -6.61
CA PRO A 108 -8.02 5.14 -7.21
C PRO A 108 -6.50 5.39 -7.23
N VAL A 109 -6.02 6.02 -8.31
CA VAL A 109 -4.61 6.34 -8.51
C VAL A 109 -4.40 7.84 -8.39
N VAL A 110 -3.39 8.23 -7.61
CA VAL A 110 -2.84 9.57 -7.56
C VAL A 110 -1.46 9.53 -8.21
N LEU A 111 -1.24 10.31 -9.25
CA LEU A 111 0.07 10.47 -9.88
C LEU A 111 0.79 11.66 -9.24
N CYS A 112 1.85 11.37 -8.51
CA CYS A 112 2.74 12.39 -7.95
C CYS A 112 3.96 12.55 -8.87
N ILE A 113 4.10 13.68 -9.54
CA ILE A 113 5.26 13.99 -10.37
C ILE A 113 6.20 14.88 -9.56
N ASN A 114 7.33 14.31 -9.17
CA ASN A 114 8.34 14.99 -8.35
C ASN A 114 9.43 15.65 -9.21
N LYS A 115 10.26 16.47 -8.58
CA LYS A 115 11.35 17.24 -9.18
C LYS A 115 10.89 18.34 -10.14
N CYS A 116 9.73 18.93 -9.85
CA CYS A 116 9.18 20.01 -10.66
C CYS A 116 10.00 21.30 -10.61
N ASP A 117 10.94 21.40 -9.67
CA ASP A 117 11.98 22.43 -9.62
C ASP A 117 13.01 22.31 -10.75
N LEU A 118 13.27 21.08 -11.23
CA LEU A 118 14.19 20.80 -12.34
C LEU A 118 13.48 20.77 -13.69
N ASP A 119 12.27 20.22 -13.74
CA ASP A 119 11.44 20.13 -14.94
C ASP A 119 9.96 20.21 -14.52
N PRO A 120 9.21 21.22 -15.00
CA PRO A 120 7.80 21.45 -14.64
C PRO A 120 6.85 20.36 -15.16
N ALA A 121 7.30 19.41 -15.96
CA ALA A 121 6.57 18.25 -16.46
C ALA A 121 5.20 18.58 -17.12
N VAL A 122 5.08 19.73 -17.79
CA VAL A 122 3.81 20.27 -18.29
C VAL A 122 3.06 19.32 -19.21
N ASP A 123 3.76 18.63 -20.12
CA ASP A 123 3.12 17.70 -21.05
C ASP A 123 2.67 16.42 -20.36
N LEU A 124 3.47 15.90 -19.43
CA LEU A 124 3.14 14.70 -18.66
C LEU A 124 1.92 14.97 -17.76
N GLU A 125 1.91 16.10 -17.06
CA GLU A 125 0.76 16.54 -16.26
C GLU A 125 -0.51 16.63 -17.11
N ARG A 126 -0.43 17.33 -18.25
CA ARG A 126 -1.57 17.54 -19.16
C ARG A 126 -2.15 16.22 -19.67
N ILE A 127 -1.29 15.29 -20.08
CA ILE A 127 -1.70 13.98 -20.59
C ILE A 127 -2.50 13.23 -19.51
N TYR A 128 -1.97 13.12 -18.31
CA TYR A 128 -2.61 12.33 -17.26
C TYR A 128 -3.84 13.02 -16.65
N ARG A 129 -3.87 14.35 -16.54
CA ARG A 129 -5.09 15.07 -16.16
C ARG A 129 -6.20 14.90 -17.17
N ASN A 130 -5.89 14.96 -18.48
CA ASN A 130 -6.88 14.71 -19.54
C ASN A 130 -7.38 13.25 -19.56
N ALA A 131 -6.58 12.30 -19.11
CA ALA A 131 -6.97 10.93 -18.91
C ALA A 131 -7.77 10.67 -17.61
N GLY A 132 -8.05 11.72 -16.83
CA GLY A 132 -8.88 11.65 -15.62
C GLY A 132 -8.12 11.32 -14.33
N PHE A 133 -6.78 11.34 -14.34
CA PHE A 133 -6.00 11.11 -13.14
C PHE A 133 -5.95 12.33 -12.23
N THR A 134 -5.91 12.10 -10.92
CA THR A 134 -5.47 13.10 -9.97
C THR A 134 -3.96 13.22 -10.08
N VAL A 135 -3.46 14.39 -10.51
CA VAL A 135 -2.03 14.67 -10.67
C VAL A 135 -1.59 15.74 -9.68
N ILE A 136 -0.55 15.46 -8.91
CA ILE A 136 0.08 16.37 -7.97
C ILE A 136 1.52 16.59 -8.40
N LEU A 137 1.89 17.85 -8.61
CA LEU A 137 3.27 18.27 -8.91
C LEU A 137 3.98 18.57 -7.60
N THR A 138 5.15 17.97 -7.38
CA THR A 138 5.93 18.18 -6.17
C THR A 138 7.40 18.47 -6.45
N SER A 139 8.05 19.12 -5.51
CA SER A 139 9.49 19.17 -5.38
C SER A 139 9.87 18.82 -3.93
N ALA A 140 10.43 17.66 -3.71
CA ALA A 140 10.92 17.27 -2.39
C ALA A 140 12.09 18.16 -1.92
N GLU A 141 12.83 18.75 -2.85
CA GLU A 141 13.95 19.66 -2.58
C GLU A 141 13.46 20.98 -1.98
N THR A 142 12.41 21.56 -2.57
CA THR A 142 11.90 22.87 -2.17
C THR A 142 10.69 22.80 -1.23
N GLY A 143 10.07 21.63 -1.10
CA GLY A 143 8.82 21.43 -0.37
C GLY A 143 7.57 21.82 -1.16
N ALA A 144 7.70 22.33 -2.39
CA ALA A 144 6.56 22.73 -3.20
C ALA A 144 5.63 21.53 -3.48
N GLY A 145 4.31 21.73 -3.32
CA GLY A 145 3.27 20.75 -3.61
C GLY A 145 3.16 19.57 -2.65
N VAL A 146 4.07 19.42 -1.69
CA VAL A 146 4.09 18.26 -0.75
C VAL A 146 2.86 18.23 0.15
N GLU A 147 2.31 19.38 0.52
CA GLU A 147 1.10 19.46 1.36
C GLU A 147 -0.18 18.98 0.63
N GLN A 148 -0.13 18.82 -0.70
CA GLN A 148 -1.26 18.34 -1.50
C GLN A 148 -1.28 16.81 -1.61
N LEU A 149 -0.17 16.14 -1.26
CA LEU A 149 0.01 14.72 -1.30
C LEU A 149 -0.43 14.06 0.03
#